data_8b0a287a69ad1f840ea0053f66ef81f5
#
_entry.id   8b0a287a69ad1f840ea0053f66ef81f5
#
_cell.length_a   1.000
_cell.length_b   1.000
_cell.length_c   1.000
_cell.angle_alpha   90.00
_cell.angle_beta   90.00
_cell.angle_gamma   90.00
#
_symmetry.space_group_name_H-M   'P 1'
#
loop_
_entity.id
_entity.type
_entity.pdbx_description
1 polymer ?
#
loop_
_entity_poly.entity_id
_entity_poly.type
_entity_poly.pdbx_seq_one_letter_code
_entity_poly.pdbx_strand_id
1 'polypeptide(L)'
;YAIGMTISAFMLYASLECTGNYSSLLHVVSVCVDKANAILELDTMDIDGKEIQPENYDIRLSDVTFSYDKRKIIDGVSLSIPEKTTTAIVGPSGGGKSTLCNLIARFWDVDSGEVTLGGVNVKEYSMNSLMNNFAFVFQSVYLFADTIENNIKFGRQDASHEEVVEAAKKACCHEFISKLPNGYNTVIGEGGATLSGGEKQRISIARAIMKDAPIIILDEATANVDPENEKELVEAVDALTKEKTIIMIAHRLKTVRHADQIVVVEKGQIVQ
;
A
#
# COMPACT_ATOMS: atom_id res chain seq x y z
N TYR A 1 -4.01 43.46 -63.87
CA TYR A 1 -5.18 42.83 -63.22
C TYR A 1 -4.89 41.38 -62.85
N ALA A 2 -4.39 40.52 -63.79
CA ALA A 2 -4.16 39.09 -63.54
C ALA A 2 -3.19 38.79 -62.40
N ILE A 3 -2.03 39.51 -62.31
CA ILE A 3 -1.04 39.36 -61.26
C ILE A 3 -1.62 39.71 -59.89
N GLY A 4 -2.45 40.76 -59.77
CA GLY A 4 -3.10 41.16 -58.53
C GLY A 4 -4.08 40.11 -58.02
N MET A 5 -4.86 39.48 -58.95
CA MET A 5 -5.78 38.41 -58.57
C MET A 5 -5.02 37.16 -58.09
N THR A 6 -3.90 36.81 -58.72
CA THR A 6 -3.07 35.66 -58.31
C THR A 6 -2.49 35.89 -56.90
N ILE A 7 -1.98 37.07 -56.60
CA ILE A 7 -1.44 37.43 -55.27
C ILE A 7 -2.54 37.34 -54.22
N SER A 8 -3.73 37.93 -54.51
CA SER A 8 -4.86 37.90 -53.58
C SER A 8 -5.35 36.46 -53.29
N ALA A 9 -5.39 35.59 -54.32
CA ALA A 9 -5.75 34.18 -54.16
C ALA A 9 -4.74 33.44 -53.27
N PHE A 10 -3.45 33.71 -53.45
CA PHE A 10 -2.39 33.11 -52.58
C PHE A 10 -2.50 33.60 -51.16
N MET A 11 -2.76 34.89 -50.91
CA MET A 11 -2.95 35.43 -49.56
C MET A 11 -4.18 34.85 -48.87
N LEU A 12 -5.28 34.69 -49.59
CA LEU A 12 -6.49 34.05 -49.06
C LEU A 12 -6.24 32.56 -48.70
N TYR A 13 -5.56 31.84 -49.56
CA TYR A 13 -5.21 30.44 -49.29
C TYR A 13 -4.33 30.31 -48.05
N ALA A 14 -3.28 31.08 -47.95
CA ALA A 14 -2.40 31.10 -46.78
C ALA A 14 -3.14 31.46 -45.47
N SER A 15 -4.08 32.41 -45.54
CA SER A 15 -4.92 32.77 -44.39
C SER A 15 -5.86 31.63 -43.97
N LEU A 16 -6.47 30.95 -44.93
CA LEU A 16 -7.35 29.78 -44.67
C LEU A 16 -6.56 28.62 -44.07
N GLU A 17 -5.37 28.32 -44.60
CA GLU A 17 -4.50 27.29 -44.08
C GLU A 17 -4.07 27.59 -42.64
N CYS A 18 -3.68 28.83 -42.38
CA CYS A 18 -3.31 29.29 -41.01
C CYS A 18 -4.51 29.15 -40.05
N THR A 19 -5.71 29.53 -40.46
CA THR A 19 -6.94 29.40 -39.66
C THR A 19 -7.25 27.93 -39.35
N GLY A 20 -7.07 27.03 -40.33
CA GLY A 20 -7.24 25.60 -40.13
C GLY A 20 -6.27 25.03 -39.09
N ASN A 21 -5.00 25.45 -39.16
CA ASN A 21 -4.00 25.02 -38.20
C ASN A 21 -4.29 25.53 -36.76
N TYR A 22 -4.76 26.79 -36.62
CA TYR A 22 -5.19 27.32 -35.32
C TYR A 22 -6.41 26.59 -34.77
N SER A 23 -7.39 26.24 -35.61
CA SER A 23 -8.56 25.47 -35.20
C SER A 23 -8.17 24.10 -34.67
N SER A 24 -7.23 23.41 -35.34
CA SER A 24 -6.73 22.12 -34.91
C SER A 24 -5.99 22.23 -33.57
N LEU A 25 -5.17 23.28 -33.40
CA LEU A 25 -4.46 23.53 -32.14
C LEU A 25 -5.43 23.80 -30.98
N LEU A 26 -6.44 24.63 -31.20
CA LEU A 26 -7.48 24.92 -30.21
C LEU A 26 -8.25 23.65 -29.82
N HIS A 27 -8.53 22.78 -30.78
CA HIS A 27 -9.17 21.48 -30.46
C HIS A 27 -8.28 20.60 -29.56
N VAL A 28 -6.97 20.50 -29.87
CA VAL A 28 -6.01 19.76 -29.01
C VAL A 28 -5.95 20.34 -27.61
N VAL A 29 -5.88 21.68 -27.50
CA VAL A 29 -5.87 22.37 -26.20
C VAL A 29 -7.16 22.09 -25.42
N SER A 30 -8.33 22.17 -26.07
CA SER A 30 -9.62 21.86 -25.44
C SER A 30 -9.64 20.42 -24.89
N VAL A 31 -9.22 19.44 -25.70
CA VAL A 31 -9.16 18.03 -25.25
C VAL A 31 -8.21 17.83 -24.08
N CYS A 32 -7.06 18.54 -24.06
CA CYS A 32 -6.13 18.46 -22.95
C CYS A 32 -6.71 19.10 -21.67
N VAL A 33 -7.40 20.24 -21.79
CA VAL A 33 -8.06 20.91 -20.67
C VAL A 33 -9.20 20.05 -20.12
N ASP A 34 -10.03 19.47 -21.00
CA ASP A 34 -11.13 18.58 -20.61
C ASP A 34 -10.62 17.36 -19.86
N LYS A 35 -9.51 16.74 -20.31
CA LYS A 35 -8.87 15.64 -19.59
C LYS A 35 -8.29 16.06 -18.25
N ALA A 36 -7.66 17.23 -18.18
CA ALA A 36 -7.13 17.76 -16.93
C ALA A 36 -8.26 18.05 -15.93
N ASN A 37 -9.34 18.68 -16.39
CA ASN A 37 -10.52 18.93 -15.56
C ASN A 37 -11.16 17.62 -15.06
N ALA A 38 -11.30 16.62 -15.94
CA ALA A 38 -11.83 15.32 -15.55
C ALA A 38 -11.02 14.64 -14.45
N ILE A 39 -9.69 14.85 -14.42
CA ILE A 39 -8.84 14.35 -13.32
C ILE A 39 -9.03 15.18 -12.05
N LEU A 40 -9.15 16.50 -12.16
CA LEU A 40 -9.34 17.39 -11.02
C LEU A 40 -10.73 17.27 -10.38
N GLU A 41 -11.73 16.82 -11.16
CA GLU A 41 -13.11 16.59 -10.70
C GLU A 41 -13.33 15.17 -10.15
N LEU A 42 -12.29 14.32 -10.14
CA LEU A 42 -12.40 13.00 -9.51
C LEU A 42 -12.70 13.17 -8.02
N ASP A 43 -13.69 12.42 -7.55
CA ASP A 43 -13.99 12.32 -6.13
C ASP A 43 -12.76 11.79 -5.39
N THR A 44 -12.28 12.57 -4.43
CA THR A 44 -11.18 12.17 -3.56
C THR A 44 -11.76 11.59 -2.27
N MET A 45 -11.05 10.60 -1.73
CA MET A 45 -11.42 10.06 -0.41
C MET A 45 -11.26 11.18 0.63
N ASP A 46 -12.24 11.32 1.51
CA ASP A 46 -12.16 12.23 2.65
C ASP A 46 -11.08 11.71 3.62
N ILE A 47 -9.95 12.42 3.67
CA ILE A 47 -8.83 12.13 4.57
C ILE A 47 -8.87 12.96 5.84
N ASP A 48 -9.73 13.98 5.87
CA ASP A 48 -9.94 14.84 7.02
C ASP A 48 -10.83 14.13 8.03
N GLY A 49 -10.42 14.12 9.27
CA GLY A 49 -11.14 13.45 10.34
C GLY A 49 -10.61 13.91 11.69
N LYS A 50 -10.97 13.20 12.72
CA LYS A 50 -10.53 13.51 14.08
C LYS A 50 -9.20 12.81 14.38
N GLU A 51 -8.34 13.46 15.15
CA GLU A 51 -7.21 12.82 15.79
C GLU A 51 -7.73 11.94 16.93
N ILE A 52 -7.84 10.63 16.67
CA ILE A 52 -8.38 9.66 17.61
C ILE A 52 -7.27 8.69 18.00
N GLN A 53 -7.06 8.52 19.28
CA GLN A 53 -6.27 7.44 19.83
C GLN A 53 -7.25 6.37 20.35
N PRO A 54 -7.28 5.16 19.76
CA PRO A 54 -8.22 4.13 20.18
C PRO A 54 -7.89 3.61 21.58
N GLU A 55 -8.92 3.25 22.36
CA GLU A 55 -8.76 2.66 23.70
C GLU A 55 -8.28 1.19 23.64
N ASN A 56 -8.60 0.50 22.55
CA ASN A 56 -8.15 -0.85 22.23
C ASN A 56 -8.00 -1.00 20.72
N TYR A 57 -7.40 -2.09 20.28
CA TYR A 57 -7.10 -2.33 18.85
C TYR A 57 -7.96 -3.46 18.26
N ASP A 58 -9.17 -3.66 18.81
CA ASP A 58 -10.18 -4.54 18.19
C ASP A 58 -10.61 -3.98 16.85
N ILE A 59 -10.64 -4.84 15.84
CA ILE A 59 -11.14 -4.48 14.51
C ILE A 59 -12.44 -5.23 14.26
N ARG A 60 -13.46 -4.54 13.80
CA ARG A 60 -14.72 -5.15 13.40
C ARG A 60 -15.19 -4.67 12.04
N LEU A 61 -15.64 -5.62 11.25
CA LEU A 61 -16.34 -5.39 9.99
C LEU A 61 -17.78 -5.84 10.19
N SER A 62 -18.75 -5.01 9.78
CA SER A 62 -20.17 -5.29 9.91
C SER A 62 -20.85 -5.13 8.55
N ASP A 63 -21.25 -6.23 7.94
CA ASP A 63 -21.96 -6.31 6.65
C ASP A 63 -21.27 -5.50 5.53
N VAL A 64 -19.94 -5.61 5.44
CA VAL A 64 -19.12 -4.83 4.52
C VAL A 64 -19.28 -5.31 3.10
N THR A 65 -19.60 -4.37 2.20
CA THR A 65 -19.65 -4.59 0.76
C THR A 65 -18.74 -3.59 0.06
N PHE A 66 -18.02 -4.05 -0.97
CA PHE A 66 -17.11 -3.22 -1.73
C PHE A 66 -16.93 -3.67 -3.18
N SER A 67 -16.85 -2.70 -4.09
CA SER A 67 -16.64 -2.91 -5.52
C SER A 67 -15.51 -2.04 -6.03
N TYR A 68 -14.65 -2.59 -6.90
CA TYR A 68 -13.83 -1.77 -7.79
C TYR A 68 -14.67 -1.47 -9.03
N ASP A 69 -14.99 -0.22 -9.27
CA ASP A 69 -15.91 0.22 -10.32
C ASP A 69 -17.27 -0.51 -10.23
N LYS A 70 -17.57 -1.37 -11.22
CA LYS A 70 -18.82 -2.13 -11.31
C LYS A 70 -18.69 -3.59 -10.82
N ARG A 71 -17.49 -4.03 -10.46
CA ARG A 71 -17.24 -5.40 -10.04
C ARG A 71 -17.22 -5.50 -8.51
N LYS A 72 -18.23 -6.15 -7.95
CA LYS A 72 -18.27 -6.47 -6.53
C LYS A 72 -17.15 -7.46 -6.19
N ILE A 73 -16.35 -7.11 -5.19
CA ILE A 73 -15.21 -7.91 -4.72
C ILE A 73 -15.46 -8.44 -3.29
N ILE A 74 -16.09 -7.64 -2.44
CA ILE A 74 -16.48 -8.03 -1.08
C ILE A 74 -18.00 -7.91 -0.99
N ASP A 75 -18.67 -8.89 -0.41
CA ASP A 75 -20.12 -9.02 -0.40
C ASP A 75 -20.64 -9.47 0.96
N GLY A 76 -21.08 -8.51 1.78
CA GLY A 76 -21.71 -8.75 3.08
C GLY A 76 -20.78 -9.42 4.11
N VAL A 77 -19.51 -9.00 4.16
CA VAL A 77 -18.51 -9.58 5.07
C VAL A 77 -18.66 -8.99 6.48
N SER A 78 -18.81 -9.87 7.45
CA SER A 78 -18.72 -9.54 8.88
C SER A 78 -17.61 -10.35 9.54
N LEU A 79 -16.72 -9.66 10.26
CA LEU A 79 -15.53 -10.24 10.88
C LEU A 79 -15.17 -9.47 12.15
N SER A 80 -14.74 -10.17 13.18
CA SER A 80 -14.15 -9.58 14.40
C SER A 80 -12.72 -10.08 14.57
N ILE A 81 -11.77 -9.17 14.75
CA ILE A 81 -10.36 -9.45 15.00
C ILE A 81 -10.02 -8.81 16.36
N PRO A 82 -9.91 -9.61 17.43
CA PRO A 82 -9.55 -9.10 18.74
C PRO A 82 -8.11 -8.59 18.77
N GLU A 83 -7.83 -7.60 19.63
CA GLU A 83 -6.46 -7.12 19.82
C GLU A 83 -5.52 -8.23 20.32
N LYS A 84 -4.24 -8.14 19.95
CA LYS A 84 -3.18 -9.10 20.32
C LYS A 84 -3.45 -10.55 19.89
N THR A 85 -4.26 -10.73 18.85
CA THR A 85 -4.48 -12.02 18.22
C THR A 85 -3.90 -12.06 16.80
N THR A 86 -3.64 -13.25 16.33
CA THR A 86 -3.21 -13.51 14.96
C THR A 86 -4.37 -14.06 14.15
N THR A 87 -4.83 -13.29 13.17
CA THR A 87 -5.87 -13.70 12.22
C THR A 87 -5.24 -14.01 10.88
N ALA A 88 -5.37 -15.26 10.43
CA ALA A 88 -4.92 -15.69 9.11
C ALA A 88 -6.10 -15.68 8.12
N ILE A 89 -5.94 -14.93 7.03
CA ILE A 89 -6.89 -14.87 5.93
C ILE A 89 -6.40 -15.79 4.81
N VAL A 90 -7.18 -16.82 4.49
CA VAL A 90 -6.84 -17.80 3.47
C VAL A 90 -7.94 -17.89 2.41
N GLY A 91 -7.66 -18.53 1.28
CA GLY A 91 -8.62 -18.72 0.20
C GLY A 91 -7.98 -18.63 -1.18
N PRO A 92 -8.73 -18.89 -2.25
CA PRO A 92 -8.21 -18.86 -3.61
C PRO A 92 -7.70 -17.50 -4.04
N SER A 93 -6.81 -17.48 -5.05
CA SER A 93 -6.36 -16.24 -5.66
C SER A 93 -7.55 -15.49 -6.26
N GLY A 94 -7.59 -14.16 -6.09
CA GLY A 94 -8.74 -13.34 -6.52
C GLY A 94 -9.99 -13.46 -5.64
N GLY A 95 -9.94 -14.16 -4.51
CA GLY A 95 -11.07 -14.32 -3.58
C GLY A 95 -11.46 -13.05 -2.79
N GLY A 96 -10.62 -12.00 -2.79
CA GLY A 96 -10.87 -10.74 -2.07
C GLY A 96 -10.00 -10.51 -0.83
N LYS A 97 -9.02 -11.39 -0.54
CA LYS A 97 -8.19 -11.33 0.67
C LYS A 97 -7.43 -10.00 0.85
N SER A 98 -6.64 -9.60 -0.14
CA SER A 98 -5.88 -8.34 -0.10
C SER A 98 -6.82 -7.13 -0.10
N THR A 99 -7.96 -7.21 -0.80
CA THR A 99 -8.99 -6.17 -0.75
C THR A 99 -9.55 -6.02 0.67
N LEU A 100 -9.81 -7.13 1.37
CA LEU A 100 -10.29 -7.09 2.75
C LEU A 100 -9.28 -6.39 3.68
N CYS A 101 -7.99 -6.70 3.56
CA CYS A 101 -6.93 -6.01 4.30
C CYS A 101 -6.85 -4.52 3.97
N ASN A 102 -7.02 -4.15 2.69
CA ASN A 102 -7.04 -2.76 2.25
C ASN A 102 -8.23 -1.98 2.81
N LEU A 103 -9.40 -2.61 2.94
CA LEU A 103 -10.58 -2.00 3.57
C LEU A 103 -10.40 -1.83 5.07
N ILE A 104 -9.79 -2.79 5.76
CA ILE A 104 -9.45 -2.68 7.19
C ILE A 104 -8.55 -1.47 7.43
N ALA A 105 -7.57 -1.25 6.58
CA ALA A 105 -6.65 -0.13 6.65
C ALA A 105 -7.21 1.18 6.04
N ARG A 106 -8.43 1.15 5.52
CA ARG A 106 -9.03 2.29 4.82
C ARG A 106 -8.19 2.82 3.66
N PHE A 107 -7.58 1.95 2.85
CA PHE A 107 -7.05 2.37 1.55
C PHE A 107 -8.16 2.64 0.54
N TRP A 108 -9.36 2.13 0.83
CA TRP A 108 -10.62 2.38 0.13
C TRP A 108 -11.76 2.47 1.14
N ASP A 109 -12.72 3.34 0.88
CA ASP A 109 -13.96 3.37 1.65
C ASP A 109 -14.90 2.27 1.19
N VAL A 110 -15.64 1.68 2.13
CA VAL A 110 -16.64 0.65 1.83
C VAL A 110 -17.87 1.25 1.15
N ASP A 111 -18.51 0.49 0.23
CA ASP A 111 -19.77 0.89 -0.43
C ASP A 111 -20.93 0.83 0.55
N SER A 112 -20.98 -0.20 1.40
CA SER A 112 -21.97 -0.35 2.48
C SER A 112 -21.38 -1.13 3.66
N GLY A 113 -22.06 -1.07 4.81
CA GLY A 113 -21.55 -1.60 6.06
C GLY A 113 -20.55 -0.65 6.71
N GLU A 114 -19.80 -1.14 7.68
CA GLU A 114 -18.80 -0.35 8.40
C GLU A 114 -17.58 -1.16 8.81
N VAL A 115 -16.47 -0.48 8.94
CA VAL A 115 -15.23 -0.98 9.55
C VAL A 115 -14.93 -0.12 10.76
N THR A 116 -14.70 -0.74 11.92
CA THR A 116 -14.36 -0.02 13.16
C THR A 116 -13.01 -0.47 13.71
N LEU A 117 -12.27 0.47 14.30
CA LEU A 117 -11.07 0.26 15.08
C LEU A 117 -11.31 0.79 16.50
N GLY A 118 -11.15 -0.05 17.52
CA GLY A 118 -11.45 0.33 18.90
C GLY A 118 -12.89 0.80 19.11
N GLY A 119 -13.85 0.27 18.33
CA GLY A 119 -15.27 0.64 18.39
C GLY A 119 -15.63 1.95 17.66
N VAL A 120 -14.67 2.66 17.06
CA VAL A 120 -14.89 3.88 16.28
C VAL A 120 -14.77 3.58 14.80
N ASN A 121 -15.69 4.11 13.97
CA ASN A 121 -15.64 3.91 12.53
C ASN A 121 -14.35 4.50 11.95
N VAL A 122 -13.65 3.74 11.11
CA VAL A 122 -12.39 4.18 10.51
C VAL A 122 -12.52 5.47 9.68
N LYS A 123 -13.71 5.80 9.21
CA LYS A 123 -14.01 7.05 8.50
C LYS A 123 -13.95 8.29 9.39
N GLU A 124 -14.08 8.13 10.71
CA GLU A 124 -14.02 9.26 11.64
C GLU A 124 -12.59 9.67 12.00
N TYR A 125 -11.63 8.77 11.80
CA TYR A 125 -10.21 9.07 12.02
C TYR A 125 -9.67 9.98 10.92
N SER A 126 -8.79 10.94 11.28
CA SER A 126 -7.88 11.50 10.29
C SER A 126 -7.01 10.38 9.72
N MET A 127 -6.62 10.50 8.45
CA MET A 127 -5.81 9.46 7.81
C MET A 127 -4.49 9.23 8.55
N ASN A 128 -3.86 10.29 9.04
CA ASN A 128 -2.63 10.19 9.82
C ASN A 128 -2.84 9.43 11.13
N SER A 129 -3.90 9.78 11.89
CA SER A 129 -4.23 9.10 13.14
C SER A 129 -4.52 7.63 12.93
N LEU A 130 -5.28 7.29 11.87
CA LEU A 130 -5.58 5.91 11.51
C LEU A 130 -4.31 5.13 11.13
N MET A 131 -3.51 5.69 10.19
CA MET A 131 -2.32 5.03 9.67
C MET A 131 -1.22 4.82 10.71
N ASN A 132 -1.18 5.62 11.77
CA ASN A 132 -0.25 5.42 12.88
C ASN A 132 -0.49 4.09 13.62
N ASN A 133 -1.70 3.52 13.52
CA ASN A 133 -2.03 2.25 14.15
C ASN A 133 -1.67 1.02 13.30
N PHE A 134 -1.29 1.19 12.04
CA PHE A 134 -0.99 0.09 11.13
C PHE A 134 0.46 0.09 10.67
N ALA A 135 1.09 -1.09 10.60
CA ALA A 135 2.31 -1.30 9.82
C ALA A 135 2.07 -2.41 8.79
N PHE A 136 2.71 -2.27 7.64
CA PHE A 136 2.48 -3.14 6.49
C PHE A 136 3.76 -3.81 6.04
N VAL A 137 3.68 -5.10 5.73
CA VAL A 137 4.70 -5.84 5.00
C VAL A 137 4.02 -6.46 3.78
N PHE A 138 4.22 -5.85 2.62
CA PHE A 138 3.59 -6.26 1.37
C PHE A 138 4.36 -7.41 0.70
N GLN A 139 3.67 -8.19 -0.11
CA GLN A 139 4.26 -9.23 -0.97
C GLN A 139 5.29 -8.64 -1.92
N SER A 140 4.96 -7.53 -2.58
CA SER A 140 5.87 -6.80 -3.45
C SER A 140 6.47 -5.62 -2.68
N VAL A 141 7.72 -5.80 -2.23
CA VAL A 141 8.42 -4.76 -1.49
C VAL A 141 8.90 -3.67 -2.41
N TYR A 142 8.50 -2.44 -2.13
CA TYR A 142 9.05 -1.24 -2.75
C TYR A 142 10.03 -0.55 -1.80
N LEU A 143 11.24 -0.31 -2.29
CA LEU A 143 12.25 0.49 -1.61
C LEU A 143 12.54 1.74 -2.43
N PHE A 144 12.69 2.86 -1.75
CA PHE A 144 12.97 4.14 -2.39
C PHE A 144 14.42 4.22 -2.87
N ALA A 145 14.67 4.97 -3.92
CA ALA A 145 16.01 5.29 -4.43
C ALA A 145 16.73 6.23 -3.44
N ASP A 146 17.18 5.69 -2.31
CA ASP A 146 17.80 6.38 -1.19
C ASP A 146 18.69 5.41 -0.42
N THR A 147 19.31 5.85 0.66
CA THR A 147 20.12 5.00 1.54
C THR A 147 19.28 3.92 2.20
N ILE A 148 19.93 2.82 2.61
CA ILE A 148 19.25 1.78 3.40
C ILE A 148 18.74 2.37 4.74
N GLU A 149 19.52 3.24 5.36
CA GLU A 149 19.12 3.92 6.58
C GLU A 149 17.81 4.70 6.41
N ASN A 150 17.70 5.53 5.37
CA ASN A 150 16.50 6.31 5.09
C ASN A 150 15.30 5.42 4.73
N ASN A 151 15.55 4.30 4.04
CA ASN A 151 14.50 3.32 3.79
C ASN A 151 13.93 2.70 5.08
N ILE A 152 14.75 2.44 6.09
CA ILE A 152 14.29 1.95 7.40
C ILE A 152 13.63 3.09 8.18
N LYS A 153 14.21 4.28 8.19
CA LYS A 153 13.66 5.50 8.83
C LYS A 153 12.31 5.93 8.27
N PHE A 154 11.92 5.42 7.09
CA PHE A 154 10.57 5.67 6.57
C PHE A 154 9.46 5.21 7.54
N GLY A 155 9.74 4.24 8.41
CA GLY A 155 8.84 3.85 9.51
C GLY A 155 8.71 4.93 10.61
N ARG A 156 9.79 5.66 10.91
CA ARG A 156 9.85 6.78 11.84
C ARG A 156 11.03 7.69 11.49
N GLN A 157 10.75 8.86 10.95
CA GLN A 157 11.73 9.76 10.33
C GLN A 157 12.74 10.37 11.31
N ASP A 158 12.34 10.57 12.56
CA ASP A 158 13.15 11.14 13.63
C ASP A 158 14.02 10.11 14.39
N ALA A 159 14.01 8.84 13.95
CA ALA A 159 14.80 7.78 14.58
C ALA A 159 16.31 8.05 14.50
N SER A 160 17.04 7.71 15.58
CA SER A 160 18.50 7.78 15.59
C SER A 160 19.11 6.64 14.76
N HIS A 161 20.40 6.75 14.45
CA HIS A 161 21.12 5.67 13.77
C HIS A 161 21.13 4.38 14.60
N GLU A 162 21.30 4.50 15.92
CA GLU A 162 21.31 3.36 16.84
C GLU A 162 19.97 2.61 16.83
N GLU A 163 18.85 3.34 16.81
CA GLU A 163 17.51 2.75 16.71
C GLU A 163 17.31 2.03 15.36
N VAL A 164 17.84 2.59 14.27
CA VAL A 164 17.84 1.95 12.94
C VAL A 164 18.62 0.64 12.98
N VAL A 165 19.80 0.64 13.60
CA VAL A 165 20.64 -0.56 13.75
C VAL A 165 19.92 -1.63 14.58
N GLU A 166 19.24 -1.24 15.66
CA GLU A 166 18.49 -2.20 16.48
C GLU A 166 17.28 -2.78 15.73
N ALA A 167 16.55 -1.97 14.97
CA ALA A 167 15.48 -2.46 14.11
C ALA A 167 16.01 -3.42 13.03
N ALA A 168 17.16 -3.09 12.44
CA ALA A 168 17.82 -3.94 11.45
C ALA A 168 18.31 -5.27 12.02
N LYS A 169 18.80 -5.30 13.26
CA LYS A 169 19.17 -6.53 13.97
C LYS A 169 17.95 -7.41 14.18
N LYS A 170 16.85 -6.85 14.70
CA LYS A 170 15.59 -7.57 14.90
C LYS A 170 15.02 -8.13 13.60
N ALA A 171 15.19 -7.40 12.49
CA ALA A 171 14.77 -7.83 11.16
C ALA A 171 15.79 -8.74 10.44
N CYS A 172 16.84 -9.21 11.12
CA CYS A 172 17.92 -10.05 10.54
C CYS A 172 18.56 -9.45 9.28
N CYS A 173 18.63 -8.12 9.18
CA CYS A 173 19.25 -7.46 8.02
C CYS A 173 20.56 -6.75 8.34
N HIS A 174 20.94 -6.57 9.61
CA HIS A 174 22.16 -5.91 10.02
C HIS A 174 23.42 -6.53 9.43
N GLU A 175 23.52 -7.85 9.41
CA GLU A 175 24.73 -8.55 8.96
C GLU A 175 25.03 -8.32 7.47
N PHE A 176 24.02 -8.41 6.60
CA PHE A 176 24.25 -8.16 5.18
C PHE A 176 24.50 -6.67 4.92
N ILE A 177 23.79 -5.76 5.62
CA ILE A 177 24.00 -4.31 5.47
C ILE A 177 25.44 -3.95 5.85
N SER A 178 25.96 -4.50 6.95
CA SER A 178 27.32 -4.23 7.44
C SER A 178 28.43 -4.73 6.50
N LYS A 179 28.13 -5.71 5.63
CA LYS A 179 29.05 -6.23 4.62
C LYS A 179 29.09 -5.38 3.34
N LEU A 180 28.13 -4.45 3.18
CA LEU A 180 28.15 -3.54 2.03
C LEU A 180 29.23 -2.47 2.18
N PRO A 181 29.85 -2.00 1.09
CA PRO A 181 30.96 -1.04 1.14
C PRO A 181 30.65 0.24 1.93
N ASN A 182 29.42 0.73 1.86
CA ASN A 182 28.97 1.93 2.55
C ASN A 182 28.00 1.62 3.72
N GLY A 183 27.82 0.33 4.09
CA GLY A 183 26.93 -0.07 5.18
C GLY A 183 25.51 0.52 5.02
N TYR A 184 25.00 1.14 6.06
CA TYR A 184 23.67 1.78 6.08
C TYR A 184 23.55 2.98 5.13
N ASN A 185 24.68 3.62 4.74
CA ASN A 185 24.71 4.71 3.77
C ASN A 185 24.72 4.22 2.32
N THR A 186 24.64 2.92 2.08
CA THR A 186 24.53 2.38 0.74
C THR A 186 23.25 2.85 0.09
N VAL A 187 23.39 3.58 -1.03
CA VAL A 187 22.26 4.01 -1.85
C VAL A 187 21.80 2.84 -2.69
N ILE A 188 20.53 2.51 -2.59
CA ILE A 188 19.88 1.46 -3.38
C ILE A 188 19.12 2.10 -4.55
N GLY A 189 19.15 1.42 -5.70
CA GLY A 189 18.39 1.86 -6.87
C GLY A 189 16.89 1.78 -6.65
N GLU A 190 16.15 2.40 -7.57
CA GLU A 190 14.68 2.38 -7.56
C GLU A 190 14.13 0.95 -7.42
N GLY A 191 13.17 0.76 -6.54
CA GLY A 191 12.61 -0.55 -6.22
C GLY A 191 13.60 -1.53 -5.58
N GLY A 192 14.78 -1.06 -5.12
CA GLY A 192 15.81 -1.91 -4.52
C GLY A 192 16.54 -2.82 -5.53
N ALA A 193 16.74 -2.38 -6.76
CA ALA A 193 17.25 -3.18 -7.89
C ALA A 193 18.56 -3.96 -7.60
N THR A 194 19.35 -3.52 -6.62
CA THR A 194 20.64 -4.13 -6.23
C THR A 194 20.55 -5.19 -5.14
N LEU A 195 19.36 -5.39 -4.57
CA LEU A 195 19.13 -6.30 -3.45
C LEU A 195 18.35 -7.55 -3.89
N SER A 196 18.62 -8.69 -3.26
CA SER A 196 17.82 -9.91 -3.41
C SER A 196 16.40 -9.72 -2.85
N GLY A 197 15.47 -10.59 -3.23
CA GLY A 197 14.09 -10.54 -2.73
C GLY A 197 14.03 -10.66 -1.21
N GLY A 198 14.81 -11.55 -0.60
CA GLY A 198 14.88 -11.74 0.86
C GLY A 198 15.46 -10.54 1.60
N GLU A 199 16.49 -9.88 1.05
CA GLU A 199 17.07 -8.66 1.62
C GLU A 199 16.07 -7.50 1.60
N LYS A 200 15.35 -7.29 0.48
CA LYS A 200 14.28 -6.29 0.38
C LYS A 200 13.19 -6.55 1.42
N GLN A 201 12.79 -7.81 1.58
CA GLN A 201 11.75 -8.20 2.53
C GLN A 201 12.18 -7.89 3.96
N ARG A 202 13.41 -8.23 4.35
CA ARG A 202 13.94 -7.92 5.68
C ARG A 202 14.06 -6.41 5.94
N ILE A 203 14.43 -5.61 4.95
CA ILE A 203 14.40 -4.14 5.09
C ILE A 203 12.96 -3.63 5.28
N SER A 204 11.98 -4.19 4.57
CA SER A 204 10.56 -3.85 4.77
C SER A 204 10.08 -4.21 6.18
N ILE A 205 10.52 -5.35 6.72
CA ILE A 205 10.24 -5.75 8.10
C ILE A 205 10.92 -4.79 9.09
N ALA A 206 12.19 -4.40 8.84
CA ALA A 206 12.88 -3.40 9.67
C ALA A 206 12.13 -2.06 9.70
N ARG A 207 11.58 -1.63 8.56
CA ARG A 207 10.71 -0.46 8.45
C ARG A 207 9.43 -0.59 9.31
N ALA A 208 8.80 -1.77 9.29
CA ALA A 208 7.62 -2.05 10.10
C ALA A 208 7.94 -2.11 11.61
N ILE A 209 9.08 -2.71 11.98
CA ILE A 209 9.59 -2.71 13.37
C ILE A 209 9.88 -1.27 13.83
N MET A 210 10.51 -0.45 12.98
CA MET A 210 10.80 0.95 13.30
C MET A 210 9.53 1.77 13.55
N LYS A 211 8.46 1.50 12.79
CA LYS A 211 7.16 2.15 12.98
C LYS A 211 6.50 1.78 14.31
N ASP A 212 6.74 0.59 14.80
CA ASP A 212 6.21 0.03 16.06
C ASP A 212 4.68 0.15 16.23
N ALA A 213 3.93 0.03 15.14
CA ALA A 213 2.47 0.09 15.17
C ALA A 213 1.86 -1.11 15.91
N PRO A 214 0.69 -0.94 16.58
CA PRO A 214 0.02 -2.02 17.30
C PRO A 214 -0.63 -3.08 16.41
N ILE A 215 -0.93 -2.76 15.16
CA ILE A 215 -1.55 -3.67 14.19
C ILE A 215 -0.59 -3.88 13.01
N ILE A 216 -0.32 -5.13 12.69
CA ILE A 216 0.56 -5.52 11.58
C ILE A 216 -0.26 -6.24 10.51
N ILE A 217 -0.18 -5.76 9.29
CA ILE A 217 -0.75 -6.44 8.11
C ILE A 217 0.39 -7.05 7.30
N LEU A 218 0.37 -8.39 7.18
CA LEU A 218 1.34 -9.17 6.44
C LEU A 218 0.69 -9.75 5.19
N ASP A 219 1.05 -9.27 4.01
CA ASP A 219 0.59 -9.82 2.75
C ASP A 219 1.68 -10.72 2.15
N GLU A 220 1.52 -12.04 2.30
CA GLU A 220 2.44 -13.07 1.79
C GLU A 220 3.93 -12.81 2.11
N ALA A 221 4.23 -12.28 3.28
CA ALA A 221 5.57 -11.83 3.66
C ALA A 221 6.69 -12.88 3.51
N THR A 222 6.34 -14.17 3.44
CA THR A 222 7.28 -15.29 3.28
C THR A 222 7.19 -15.99 1.92
N ALA A 223 6.38 -15.49 0.98
CA ALA A 223 6.30 -16.04 -0.37
C ALA A 223 7.55 -15.63 -1.18
N ASN A 224 8.03 -16.50 -2.05
CA ASN A 224 9.14 -16.24 -3.00
C ASN A 224 10.53 -15.96 -2.36
N VAL A 225 10.80 -16.50 -1.18
CA VAL A 225 12.13 -16.43 -0.55
C VAL A 225 12.83 -17.77 -0.68
N ASP A 226 14.12 -17.71 -1.03
CA ASP A 226 14.97 -18.89 -1.12
C ASP A 226 15.03 -19.62 0.25
N PRO A 227 15.10 -20.96 0.27
CA PRO A 227 15.14 -21.74 1.52
C PRO A 227 16.24 -21.33 2.49
N GLU A 228 17.36 -20.82 1.99
CA GLU A 228 18.49 -20.35 2.80
C GLU A 228 18.15 -19.11 3.61
N ASN A 229 17.27 -18.25 3.10
CA ASN A 229 16.81 -17.00 3.75
C ASN A 229 15.49 -17.18 4.52
N GLU A 230 14.83 -18.35 4.42
CA GLU A 230 13.53 -18.58 5.06
C GLU A 230 13.62 -18.49 6.60
N LYS A 231 14.70 -19.02 7.19
CA LYS A 231 14.90 -18.99 8.64
C LYS A 231 15.03 -17.56 9.19
N GLU A 232 15.90 -16.75 8.60
CA GLU A 232 16.11 -15.36 9.01
C GLU A 232 14.83 -14.52 8.82
N LEU A 233 14.06 -14.82 7.77
CA LEU A 233 12.79 -14.14 7.52
C LEU A 233 11.73 -14.50 8.57
N VAL A 234 11.65 -15.77 8.97
CA VAL A 234 10.73 -16.20 10.04
C VAL A 234 11.12 -15.55 11.36
N GLU A 235 12.41 -15.54 11.72
CA GLU A 235 12.89 -14.85 12.92
C GLU A 235 12.56 -13.35 12.91
N ALA A 236 12.69 -12.68 11.76
CA ALA A 236 12.34 -11.27 11.59
C ALA A 236 10.83 -11.02 11.75
N VAL A 237 9.98 -11.91 11.20
CA VAL A 237 8.52 -11.83 11.35
C VAL A 237 8.13 -12.08 12.80
N ASP A 238 8.72 -13.07 13.48
CA ASP A 238 8.45 -13.36 14.88
C ASP A 238 8.81 -12.17 15.79
N ALA A 239 9.94 -11.48 15.49
CA ALA A 239 10.32 -10.27 16.20
C ALA A 239 9.35 -9.10 15.97
N LEU A 240 8.80 -8.96 14.75
CA LEU A 240 7.84 -7.92 14.40
C LEU A 240 6.49 -8.14 15.09
N THR A 241 6.05 -9.40 15.19
CA THR A 241 4.67 -9.76 15.55
C THR A 241 4.42 -9.90 17.04
N LYS A 242 5.48 -9.87 17.85
CA LYS A 242 5.40 -10.05 19.31
C LYS A 242 4.48 -9.02 19.97
N GLU A 243 3.44 -9.48 20.70
CA GLU A 243 2.45 -8.66 21.43
C GLU A 243 1.67 -7.68 20.55
N LYS A 244 1.54 -7.96 19.24
CA LYS A 244 0.81 -7.15 18.26
C LYS A 244 -0.48 -7.86 17.81
N THR A 245 -1.39 -7.08 17.25
CA THR A 245 -2.53 -7.64 16.49
C THR A 245 -2.06 -7.90 15.08
N ILE A 246 -2.24 -9.13 14.59
CA ILE A 246 -1.69 -9.55 13.31
C ILE A 246 -2.81 -9.97 12.38
N ILE A 247 -2.79 -9.42 11.18
CA ILE A 247 -3.62 -9.84 10.06
C ILE A 247 -2.69 -10.33 8.97
N MET A 248 -2.73 -11.64 8.68
CA MET A 248 -1.86 -12.19 7.65
C MET A 248 -2.64 -12.84 6.52
N ILE A 249 -2.25 -12.53 5.29
CA ILE A 249 -2.67 -13.30 4.13
C ILE A 249 -1.68 -14.45 3.96
N ALA A 250 -2.17 -15.67 4.08
CA ALA A 250 -1.33 -16.85 4.06
C ALA A 250 -1.67 -17.78 2.89
N HIS A 251 -0.63 -18.20 2.16
CA HIS A 251 -0.70 -19.21 1.12
C HIS A 251 -0.04 -20.53 1.54
N ARG A 252 0.70 -20.55 2.66
CA ARG A 252 1.40 -21.74 3.17
C ARG A 252 0.76 -22.20 4.48
N LEU A 253 0.41 -23.47 4.56
CA LEU A 253 -0.18 -24.09 5.76
C LEU A 253 0.69 -23.95 7.02
N LYS A 254 2.01 -23.89 6.87
CA LYS A 254 2.94 -23.70 7.99
C LYS A 254 2.72 -22.38 8.71
N THR A 255 2.42 -21.31 7.97
CA THR A 255 2.24 -19.95 8.50
C THR A 255 0.90 -19.82 9.26
N VAL A 256 -0.11 -20.59 8.85
CA VAL A 256 -1.46 -20.57 9.43
C VAL A 256 -1.57 -21.36 10.75
N ARG A 257 -0.64 -22.27 11.00
CA ARG A 257 -0.72 -23.25 12.11
C ARG A 257 -0.74 -22.62 13.50
N HIS A 258 -0.19 -21.43 13.65
CA HIS A 258 -0.10 -20.71 14.92
C HIS A 258 -1.07 -19.52 15.00
N ALA A 259 -1.99 -19.38 14.04
CA ALA A 259 -3.00 -18.34 14.07
C ALA A 259 -4.09 -18.69 15.10
N ASP A 260 -4.53 -17.68 15.86
CA ASP A 260 -5.64 -17.80 16.81
C ASP A 260 -6.98 -17.92 16.07
N GLN A 261 -7.07 -17.32 14.88
CA GLN A 261 -8.24 -17.36 14.02
C GLN A 261 -7.83 -17.59 12.56
N ILE A 262 -8.58 -18.44 11.86
CA ILE A 262 -8.44 -18.68 10.42
C ILE A 262 -9.75 -18.27 9.75
N VAL A 263 -9.65 -17.37 8.78
CA VAL A 263 -10.79 -16.83 8.01
C VAL A 263 -10.64 -17.28 6.57
N VAL A 264 -11.59 -18.03 6.07
CA VAL A 264 -11.60 -18.49 4.67
C VAL A 264 -12.44 -17.55 3.83
N VAL A 265 -11.79 -16.85 2.88
CA VAL A 265 -12.44 -15.91 1.97
C VAL A 265 -12.52 -16.49 0.57
N GLU A 266 -13.72 -16.69 0.07
CA GLU A 266 -14.01 -17.17 -1.28
C GLU A 266 -15.07 -16.30 -1.94
N LYS A 267 -14.79 -15.81 -3.18
CA LYS A 267 -15.71 -14.98 -3.97
C LYS A 267 -16.27 -13.77 -3.22
N GLY A 268 -15.44 -13.16 -2.37
CA GLY A 268 -15.81 -11.97 -1.62
C GLY A 268 -16.64 -12.21 -0.36
N GLN A 269 -16.80 -13.45 0.07
CA GLN A 269 -17.55 -13.83 1.28
C GLN A 269 -16.66 -14.64 2.22
N ILE A 270 -16.95 -14.58 3.52
CA ILE A 270 -16.34 -15.47 4.50
C ILE A 270 -17.18 -16.77 4.50
N VAL A 271 -16.52 -17.88 4.19
CA VAL A 271 -17.17 -19.20 4.13
C VAL A 271 -16.86 -20.08 5.35
N GLN A 272 -15.83 -19.73 6.13
CA GLN A 272 -15.45 -20.39 7.38
C GLN A 272 -14.58 -19.46 8.23
#